data_e8707fa22ef39a09c275d9df6cd874a0
#
_entry.id   e8707fa22ef39a09c275d9df6cd874a0
#
_cell.length_a   1.000
_cell.length_b   1.000
_cell.length_c   1.000
_cell.angle_alpha   90.00
_cell.angle_beta   90.00
_cell.angle_gamma   90.00
#
_symmetry.space_group_name_H-M   'P 1'
#
loop_
_entity.id
_entity.type
_entity.pdbx_description
1 polymer ?
#
loop_
_entity_poly.entity_id
_entity_poly.type
_entity_poly.pdbx_seq_one_letter_code
_entity_poly.pdbx_strand_id
1 'polypeptide(L)'
;IIGEYGRQYFRSKNIEFVESFLFSAAHPSLNDARKMCAEILEYYDNERLDEINVIYTDYIGSRPGECKKLTLLPLEQTHFYNENADQRQIEKEFLPSPDAVLDGVVPSYLMGFIYGCLVESYCSEQQARMNAMKNASDNAEEMLRSLRIQYNKLRQAAITNEMIEI
;
A
#
# COMPACT_ATOMS: atom_id res chain seq x y z
N ILE A 1 13.18 -2.28 2.59
CA ILE A 1 11.96 -3.10 2.58
C ILE A 1 11.18 -2.83 3.86
N ILE A 2 9.90 -2.49 3.72
CA ILE A 2 9.01 -2.22 4.83
C ILE A 2 8.10 -3.43 5.02
N GLY A 3 7.99 -3.93 6.26
CA GLY A 3 7.19 -5.10 6.62
C GLY A 3 8.00 -6.39 6.78
N GLU A 4 7.58 -7.20 7.76
CA GLU A 4 8.32 -8.40 8.18
C GLU A 4 8.28 -9.52 7.14
N TYR A 5 7.13 -9.74 6.50
CA TYR A 5 7.00 -10.80 5.47
C TYR A 5 7.89 -10.55 4.26
N GLY A 6 8.01 -9.28 3.81
CA GLY A 6 8.92 -8.92 2.74
C GLY A 6 10.37 -9.21 3.10
N ARG A 7 10.79 -8.82 4.31
CA ARG A 7 12.14 -9.10 4.82
C ARG A 7 12.45 -10.60 4.90
N GLN A 8 11.53 -11.40 5.42
CA GLN A 8 11.69 -12.85 5.46
C GLN A 8 11.84 -13.47 4.06
N TYR A 9 11.03 -13.00 3.11
CA TYR A 9 11.12 -13.44 1.73
C TYR A 9 12.49 -13.12 1.12
N PHE A 10 13.00 -11.90 1.27
CA PHE A 10 14.30 -11.51 0.72
C PHE A 10 15.45 -12.27 1.39
N ARG A 11 15.39 -12.48 2.71
CA ARG A 11 16.35 -13.34 3.41
C ARG A 11 16.32 -14.78 2.89
N SER A 12 15.15 -15.34 2.63
CA SER A 12 15.02 -16.72 2.10
C SER A 12 15.61 -16.86 0.69
N LYS A 13 15.69 -15.76 -0.06
CA LYS A 13 16.25 -15.70 -1.41
C LYS A 13 17.72 -15.25 -1.43
N ASN A 14 18.33 -14.99 -0.27
CA ASN A 14 19.68 -14.44 -0.12
C ASN A 14 19.89 -13.14 -0.93
N ILE A 15 18.87 -12.29 -0.99
CA ILE A 15 18.94 -10.97 -1.61
C ILE A 15 19.34 -9.96 -0.53
N GLU A 16 20.39 -9.22 -0.77
CA GLU A 16 20.85 -8.17 0.15
C GLU A 16 19.85 -7.01 0.16
N PHE A 17 19.58 -6.50 1.35
CA PHE A 17 18.72 -5.33 1.54
C PHE A 17 19.13 -4.58 2.81
N VAL A 18 18.80 -3.29 2.85
CA VAL A 18 19.05 -2.44 4.01
C VAL A 18 18.06 -2.78 5.12
N GLU A 19 18.58 -3.16 6.29
CA GLU A 19 17.77 -3.59 7.44
C GLU A 19 17.27 -2.43 8.31
N SER A 20 17.71 -1.19 8.06
CA SER A 20 17.42 -0.01 8.90
C SER A 20 15.92 0.36 8.96
N PHE A 21 15.14 0.01 7.94
CA PHE A 21 13.71 0.34 7.89
C PHE A 21 12.86 -0.63 8.73
N LEU A 22 13.02 -0.60 10.04
CA LEU A 22 12.27 -1.44 11.00
C LEU A 22 10.86 -0.91 11.30
N PHE A 23 10.28 -0.11 10.41
CA PHE A 23 8.98 0.50 10.60
C PHE A 23 7.83 -0.49 10.41
N SER A 24 6.76 -0.28 11.19
CA SER A 24 5.57 -1.10 11.07
C SER A 24 4.75 -0.70 9.85
N ALA A 25 4.52 -1.63 8.94
CA ALA A 25 3.59 -1.43 7.83
C ALA A 25 2.12 -1.31 8.29
N ALA A 26 1.81 -1.77 9.51
CA ALA A 26 0.45 -1.76 10.05
C ALA A 26 -0.02 -0.40 10.56
N HIS A 27 0.90 0.54 10.81
CA HIS A 27 0.59 1.86 11.34
C HIS A 27 1.47 2.90 10.66
N PRO A 28 1.15 3.30 9.41
CA PRO A 28 1.93 4.32 8.72
C PRO A 28 1.89 5.63 9.50
N SER A 29 3.07 6.17 9.83
CA SER A 29 3.19 7.45 10.52
C SER A 29 4.01 8.44 9.71
N LEU A 30 3.67 9.73 9.82
CA LEU A 30 4.42 10.80 9.17
C LEU A 30 5.86 10.88 9.72
N ASN A 31 6.06 10.53 11.00
CA ASN A 31 7.39 10.52 11.61
C ASN A 31 8.28 9.43 11.01
N ASP A 32 7.73 8.26 10.71
CA ASP A 32 8.47 7.17 10.06
C ASP A 32 8.79 7.53 8.62
N ALA A 33 7.84 8.14 7.89
CA ALA A 33 8.10 8.66 6.55
C ALA A 33 9.21 9.72 6.53
N ARG A 34 9.27 10.58 7.55
CA ARG A 34 10.34 11.58 7.70
C ARG A 34 11.70 10.94 7.90
N LYS A 35 11.80 9.92 8.75
CA LYS A 35 13.05 9.19 8.99
C LYS A 35 13.51 8.46 7.73
N MET A 36 12.60 7.80 7.03
CA MET A 36 12.90 7.15 5.75
C MET A 36 13.39 8.14 4.71
N CYS A 37 12.72 9.29 4.59
CA CYS A 37 13.10 10.34 3.66
C CYS A 37 14.51 10.86 3.96
N ALA A 38 14.82 11.11 5.24
CA ALA A 38 16.15 11.59 5.63
C ALA A 38 17.25 10.59 5.29
N GLU A 39 17.04 9.30 5.58
CA GLU A 39 18.01 8.23 5.26
C GLU A 39 18.19 8.05 3.75
N ILE A 40 17.10 8.09 2.98
CA ILE A 40 17.16 7.98 1.52
C ILE A 40 17.89 9.16 0.90
N LEU A 41 17.63 10.39 1.37
CA LEU A 41 18.34 11.58 0.91
C LEU A 41 19.82 11.55 1.25
N GLU A 42 20.19 11.06 2.44
CA GLU A 42 21.60 10.87 2.82
C GLU A 42 22.34 9.91 1.86
N TYR A 43 21.68 8.83 1.42
CA TYR A 43 22.27 7.94 0.41
C TYR A 43 22.41 8.60 -0.95
N TYR A 44 21.43 9.42 -1.34
CA TYR A 44 21.44 10.12 -2.62
C TYR A 44 22.50 11.25 -2.66
N ASP A 45 22.57 12.06 -1.62
CA ASP A 45 23.53 13.16 -1.50
C ASP A 45 24.99 12.67 -1.42
N ASN A 46 25.22 11.48 -0.86
CA ASN A 46 26.52 10.84 -0.82
C ASN A 46 26.90 10.10 -2.14
N GLU A 47 26.16 10.34 -3.23
CA GLU A 47 26.38 9.73 -4.56
C GLU A 47 26.40 8.19 -4.52
N ARG A 48 25.70 7.58 -3.57
CA ARG A 48 25.57 6.13 -3.48
C ARG A 48 24.46 5.57 -4.32
N LEU A 49 23.50 6.43 -4.71
CA LEU A 49 22.33 6.07 -5.49
C LEU A 49 22.13 7.11 -6.60
N ASP A 50 21.93 6.64 -7.82
CA ASP A 50 21.65 7.47 -9.00
C ASP A 50 20.14 7.66 -9.20
N GLU A 51 19.34 6.66 -8.81
CA GLU A 51 17.89 6.66 -8.99
C GLU A 51 17.21 6.03 -7.78
N ILE A 52 16.12 6.64 -7.35
CA ILE A 52 15.30 6.15 -6.23
C ILE A 52 13.91 5.84 -6.74
N ASN A 53 13.53 4.56 -6.64
CA ASN A 53 12.22 4.07 -7.01
C ASN A 53 11.48 3.53 -5.79
N VAL A 54 10.20 3.86 -5.68
CA VAL A 54 9.29 3.26 -4.70
C VAL A 54 8.35 2.31 -5.41
N ILE A 55 8.26 1.10 -4.87
CA ILE A 55 7.27 0.10 -5.30
C ILE A 55 6.25 -0.02 -4.17
N TYR A 56 5.00 0.23 -4.49
CA TYR A 56 3.91 0.22 -3.53
C TYR A 56 2.63 -0.35 -4.14
N THR A 57 1.65 -0.65 -3.30
CA THR A 57 0.34 -1.10 -3.76
C THR A 57 -0.62 0.08 -3.75
N ASP A 58 -1.07 0.47 -4.93
CA ASP A 58 -2.02 1.56 -5.14
C ASP A 58 -3.42 1.16 -4.65
N TYR A 59 -4.11 2.08 -4.00
CA TYR A 59 -5.48 1.88 -3.53
C TYR A 59 -6.50 2.33 -4.58
N ILE A 60 -7.22 1.38 -5.18
CA ILE A 60 -8.19 1.64 -6.26
C ILE A 60 -9.65 1.45 -5.74
N GLY A 61 -9.92 1.83 -4.50
CA GLY A 61 -11.26 1.69 -3.91
C GLY A 61 -11.66 0.21 -3.72
N SER A 62 -12.78 -0.20 -4.33
CA SER A 62 -13.33 -1.56 -4.14
C SER A 62 -12.61 -2.66 -4.93
N ARG A 63 -11.69 -2.31 -5.83
CA ARG A 63 -10.91 -3.27 -6.63
C ARG A 63 -9.67 -3.74 -5.87
N PRO A 64 -9.10 -4.89 -6.26
CA PRO A 64 -7.77 -5.29 -5.78
C PRO A 64 -6.76 -4.20 -6.08
N GLY A 65 -5.88 -3.92 -5.13
CA GLY A 65 -4.81 -2.96 -5.33
C GLY A 65 -3.82 -3.44 -6.39
N GLU A 66 -3.27 -2.50 -7.14
CA GLU A 66 -2.27 -2.77 -8.17
C GLU A 66 -0.88 -2.36 -7.68
N CYS A 67 0.12 -3.18 -8.02
CA CYS A 67 1.51 -2.85 -7.72
C CYS A 67 1.98 -1.76 -8.69
N LYS A 68 2.40 -0.62 -8.17
CA LYS A 68 2.96 0.49 -8.96
C LYS A 68 4.41 0.75 -8.58
N LYS A 69 5.18 1.16 -9.57
CA LYS A 69 6.53 1.70 -9.43
C LYS A 69 6.46 3.21 -9.67
N LEU A 70 7.02 3.98 -8.77
CA LEU A 70 7.16 5.42 -8.88
C LEU A 70 8.63 5.80 -8.72
N THR A 71 9.17 6.57 -9.66
CA THR A 71 10.51 7.17 -9.52
C THR A 71 10.39 8.43 -8.67
N LEU A 72 11.08 8.44 -7.52
CA LEU A 72 11.11 9.58 -6.62
C LEU A 72 12.21 10.57 -6.98
N LEU A 73 13.38 10.08 -7.33
CA LEU A 73 14.53 10.86 -7.76
C LEU A 73 15.21 10.18 -8.96
N PRO A 74 15.74 10.93 -9.93
CA PRO A 74 15.66 12.39 -10.03
C PRO A 74 14.24 12.90 -10.33
N LEU A 75 13.97 14.15 -9.93
CA LEU A 75 12.68 14.78 -10.23
C LEU A 75 12.63 15.18 -11.70
N GLU A 76 11.72 14.58 -12.45
CA GLU A 76 11.50 14.93 -13.84
C GLU A 76 10.56 16.13 -13.98
N GLN A 77 10.93 17.10 -14.80
CA GLN A 77 10.09 18.29 -15.04
C GLN A 77 8.71 17.93 -15.63
N THR A 78 8.63 16.82 -16.35
CA THR A 78 7.40 16.31 -16.97
C THR A 78 6.29 16.04 -15.96
N HIS A 79 6.63 15.64 -14.75
CA HIS A 79 5.65 15.39 -13.69
C HIS A 79 4.99 16.66 -13.13
N PHE A 80 5.60 17.82 -13.34
CA PHE A 80 5.14 19.12 -12.87
C PHE A 80 4.56 20.01 -13.98
N TYR A 81 4.64 19.56 -15.23
CA TYR A 81 4.15 20.32 -16.34
C TYR A 81 2.64 20.16 -16.48
N ASN A 82 1.92 21.25 -16.26
CA ASN A 82 0.48 21.30 -16.44
C ASN A 82 0.20 22.05 -17.75
N GLU A 83 -0.19 21.36 -18.82
CA GLU A 83 -0.48 21.95 -20.13
C GLU A 83 -1.57 23.03 -20.09
N ASN A 84 -2.42 23.01 -19.04
CA ASN A 84 -3.50 23.94 -18.80
C ASN A 84 -3.14 25.06 -17.81
N ALA A 85 -1.89 25.15 -17.36
CA ALA A 85 -1.48 26.25 -16.53
C ALA A 85 -1.53 27.53 -17.37
N ASP A 86 -2.49 28.40 -17.03
CA ASP A 86 -2.64 29.74 -17.62
C ASP A 86 -1.27 30.40 -17.70
N GLN A 87 -0.80 30.70 -18.92
CA GLN A 87 0.51 31.29 -19.20
C GLN A 87 0.57 32.76 -18.77
N ARG A 88 -0.06 33.13 -17.66
CA ARG A 88 0.24 34.39 -17.01
C ARG A 88 1.66 34.26 -16.49
N GLN A 89 2.61 34.81 -17.22
CA GLN A 89 3.98 35.05 -16.79
C GLN A 89 3.95 36.04 -15.62
N ILE A 90 3.60 35.52 -14.44
CA ILE A 90 3.84 36.25 -13.20
C ILE A 90 5.33 36.04 -12.94
N GLU A 91 6.13 37.10 -13.07
CA GLU A 91 7.50 37.08 -12.58
C GLU A 91 7.48 36.69 -11.12
N LYS A 92 7.96 35.49 -10.82
CA LYS A 92 8.06 34.97 -9.46
C LYS A 92 9.46 35.25 -8.96
N GLU A 93 9.54 36.00 -7.89
CA GLU A 93 10.79 36.28 -7.18
C GLU A 93 10.97 35.23 -6.07
N PHE A 94 12.10 34.53 -6.08
CA PHE A 94 12.43 33.52 -5.07
C PHE A 94 13.48 34.09 -4.10
N LEU A 95 13.16 34.11 -2.82
CA LEU A 95 14.03 34.60 -1.76
C LEU A 95 14.47 33.46 -0.85
N PRO A 96 15.76 33.30 -0.52
CA PRO A 96 16.89 34.10 -0.98
C PRO A 96 17.38 33.76 -2.40
N SER A 97 17.11 32.55 -2.89
CA SER A 97 17.42 32.09 -4.26
C SER A 97 16.51 30.91 -4.64
N PRO A 98 16.34 30.61 -5.94
CA PRO A 98 15.59 29.42 -6.37
C PRO A 98 16.13 28.12 -5.76
N ASP A 99 17.44 27.96 -5.71
CA ASP A 99 18.09 26.75 -5.19
C ASP A 99 17.80 26.55 -3.69
N ALA A 100 17.93 27.62 -2.90
CA ALA A 100 17.63 27.56 -1.46
C ALA A 100 16.15 27.25 -1.17
N VAL A 101 15.24 27.66 -2.04
CA VAL A 101 13.82 27.31 -1.94
C VAL A 101 13.61 25.84 -2.28
N LEU A 102 14.27 25.34 -3.32
CA LEU A 102 14.20 23.93 -3.71
C LEU A 102 14.75 23.02 -2.59
N ASP A 103 15.89 23.36 -2.01
CA ASP A 103 16.49 22.61 -0.90
C ASP A 103 15.54 22.48 0.30
N GLY A 104 14.70 23.47 0.53
CA GLY A 104 13.68 23.42 1.58
C GLY A 104 12.42 22.65 1.21
N VAL A 105 12.00 22.68 -0.05
CA VAL A 105 10.73 22.11 -0.50
C VAL A 105 10.86 20.64 -0.86
N VAL A 106 11.97 20.23 -1.51
CA VAL A 106 12.18 18.85 -2.01
C VAL A 106 12.07 17.81 -0.88
N PRO A 107 12.69 17.96 0.28
CA PRO A 107 12.54 16.99 1.37
C PRO A 107 11.10 16.83 1.85
N SER A 108 10.36 17.95 1.93
CA SER A 108 8.95 17.93 2.34
C SER A 108 8.06 17.24 1.30
N TYR A 109 8.33 17.47 0.03
CA TYR A 109 7.65 16.83 -1.09
C TYR A 109 7.88 15.31 -1.07
N LEU A 110 9.14 14.87 -0.97
CA LEU A 110 9.50 13.46 -0.94
C LEU A 110 8.91 12.75 0.27
N MET A 111 8.95 13.38 1.44
CA MET A 111 8.31 12.86 2.66
C MET A 111 6.80 12.66 2.46
N GLY A 112 6.12 13.62 1.82
CA GLY A 112 4.70 13.53 1.51
C GLY A 112 4.40 12.35 0.58
N PHE A 113 5.22 12.14 -0.44
CA PHE A 113 5.09 11.01 -1.36
C PHE A 113 5.32 9.67 -0.68
N ILE A 114 6.39 9.54 0.09
CA ILE A 114 6.68 8.30 0.85
C ILE A 114 5.51 7.98 1.80
N TYR A 115 5.02 9.00 2.52
CA TYR A 115 3.87 8.81 3.39
C TYR A 115 2.62 8.39 2.61
N GLY A 116 2.34 9.02 1.46
CA GLY A 116 1.24 8.65 0.56
C GLY A 116 1.32 7.17 0.15
N CYS A 117 2.47 6.72 -0.33
CA CYS A 117 2.69 5.31 -0.72
C CYS A 117 2.48 4.32 0.44
N LEU A 118 2.89 4.70 1.67
CA LEU A 118 2.68 3.88 2.86
C LEU A 118 1.19 3.77 3.19
N VAL A 119 0.45 4.88 3.14
CA VAL A 119 -0.98 4.92 3.43
C VAL A 119 -1.77 4.15 2.37
N GLU A 120 -1.46 4.33 1.10
CA GLU A 120 -2.11 3.60 0.00
C GLU A 120 -1.91 2.09 0.12
N SER A 121 -0.68 1.64 0.38
CA SER A 121 -0.40 0.22 0.61
C SER A 121 -1.16 -0.33 1.82
N TYR A 122 -1.23 0.43 2.90
CA TYR A 122 -2.00 0.06 4.10
C TYR A 122 -3.49 -0.03 3.79
N CYS A 123 -4.07 0.97 3.14
CA CYS A 123 -5.49 0.99 2.78
C CYS A 123 -5.84 -0.17 1.83
N SER A 124 -4.98 -0.46 0.86
CA SER A 124 -5.14 -1.58 -0.08
C SER A 124 -5.15 -2.92 0.66
N GLU A 125 -4.24 -3.11 1.63
CA GLU A 125 -4.21 -4.32 2.46
C GLU A 125 -5.48 -4.47 3.31
N GLN A 126 -5.94 -3.39 3.97
CA GLN A 126 -7.15 -3.44 4.79
C GLN A 126 -8.39 -3.72 3.93
N GLN A 127 -8.47 -3.15 2.74
CA GLN A 127 -9.56 -3.42 1.80
C GLN A 127 -9.57 -4.88 1.35
N ALA A 128 -8.41 -5.43 0.99
CA ALA A 128 -8.28 -6.83 0.60
C ALA A 128 -8.69 -7.76 1.76
N ARG A 129 -8.26 -7.47 2.98
CA ARG A 129 -8.64 -8.20 4.19
C ARG A 129 -10.14 -8.16 4.44
N MET A 130 -10.75 -6.99 4.34
CA MET A 130 -12.20 -6.83 4.49
C MET A 130 -12.97 -7.64 3.45
N ASN A 131 -12.56 -7.59 2.20
CA ASN A 131 -13.17 -8.37 1.12
C ASN A 131 -13.03 -9.87 1.36
N ALA A 132 -11.85 -10.34 1.79
CA ALA A 132 -11.63 -11.75 2.12
C ALA A 132 -12.51 -12.22 3.27
N MET A 133 -12.64 -11.42 4.32
CA MET A 133 -13.52 -11.73 5.47
C MET A 133 -14.99 -11.77 5.06
N LYS A 134 -15.42 -10.82 4.22
CA LYS A 134 -16.78 -10.79 3.69
C LYS A 134 -17.08 -12.06 2.88
N ASN A 135 -16.20 -12.41 1.94
CA ASN A 135 -16.37 -13.62 1.14
C ASN A 135 -16.39 -14.88 2.00
N ALA A 136 -15.57 -14.94 3.04
CA ALA A 136 -15.57 -16.07 3.99
C ALA A 136 -16.90 -16.16 4.76
N SER A 137 -17.47 -15.03 5.17
CA SER A 137 -18.78 -14.98 5.83
C SER A 137 -19.91 -15.44 4.90
N ASP A 138 -19.93 -14.93 3.67
CA ASP A 138 -20.93 -15.28 2.66
C ASP A 138 -20.87 -16.80 2.34
N ASN A 139 -19.66 -17.35 2.17
CA ASN A 139 -19.47 -18.79 1.96
C ASN A 139 -19.92 -19.63 3.17
N ALA A 140 -19.68 -19.16 4.39
CA ALA A 140 -20.13 -19.83 5.61
C ALA A 140 -21.66 -19.85 5.71
N GLU A 141 -22.35 -18.76 5.36
CA GLU A 141 -23.81 -18.70 5.32
C GLU A 141 -24.40 -19.67 4.30
N GLU A 142 -23.80 -19.76 3.11
CA GLU A 142 -24.22 -20.71 2.08
C GLU A 142 -24.06 -22.16 2.56
N MET A 143 -22.93 -22.47 3.18
CA MET A 143 -22.68 -23.80 3.75
C MET A 143 -23.69 -24.12 4.86
N LEU A 144 -23.98 -23.20 5.77
CA LEU A 144 -25.00 -23.38 6.78
C LEU A 144 -26.38 -23.63 6.20
N ARG A 145 -26.73 -22.92 5.12
CA ARG A 145 -28.01 -23.13 4.41
C ARG A 145 -28.09 -24.54 3.82
N SER A 146 -27.03 -25.02 3.17
CA SER A 146 -26.97 -26.34 2.59
C SER A 146 -27.06 -27.43 3.67
N LEU A 147 -26.34 -27.28 4.78
CA LEU A 147 -26.40 -28.21 5.92
C LEU A 147 -27.79 -28.28 6.56
N ARG A 148 -28.48 -27.14 6.68
CA ARG A 148 -29.86 -27.12 7.19
C ARG A 148 -30.83 -27.89 6.27
N ILE A 149 -30.66 -27.77 4.97
CA ILE A 149 -31.48 -28.52 4.00
C ILE A 149 -31.20 -30.03 4.15
N GLN A 150 -29.94 -30.44 4.24
CA GLN A 150 -29.56 -31.85 4.43
C GLN A 150 -30.11 -32.39 5.76
N TYR A 151 -29.94 -31.67 6.84
CA TYR A 151 -30.48 -32.02 8.15
C TYR A 151 -31.98 -32.25 8.11
N ASN A 152 -32.74 -31.30 7.51
CA ASN A 152 -34.19 -31.43 7.39
C ASN A 152 -34.60 -32.65 6.56
N LYS A 153 -33.89 -32.97 5.46
CA LYS A 153 -34.14 -34.17 4.65
C LYS A 153 -33.93 -35.44 5.47
N LEU A 154 -32.80 -35.51 6.20
CA LEU A 154 -32.50 -36.67 7.03
C LEU A 154 -33.52 -36.82 8.17
N ARG A 155 -33.92 -35.72 8.82
CA ARG A 155 -34.95 -35.76 9.84
C ARG A 155 -36.29 -36.25 9.30
N GLN A 156 -36.71 -35.77 8.12
CA GLN A 156 -37.95 -36.26 7.47
C GLN A 156 -37.88 -37.75 7.13
N ALA A 157 -36.74 -38.19 6.60
CA ALA A 157 -36.54 -39.61 6.30
C ALA A 157 -36.59 -40.46 7.56
N ALA A 158 -35.97 -40.05 8.65
CA ALA A 158 -36.01 -40.74 9.94
C ALA A 158 -37.45 -40.87 10.45
N ILE A 159 -38.22 -39.75 10.47
CA ILE A 159 -39.62 -39.75 10.91
C ILE A 159 -40.48 -40.69 10.02
N THR A 160 -40.23 -40.69 8.71
CA THR A 160 -40.97 -41.52 7.77
C THR A 160 -40.67 -43.01 8.01
N ASN A 161 -39.41 -43.37 8.26
CA ASN A 161 -39.01 -44.72 8.57
C ASN A 161 -39.64 -45.23 9.89
N GLU A 162 -39.64 -44.39 10.93
CA GLU A 162 -40.33 -44.71 12.20
C GLU A 162 -41.84 -44.96 12.02
N MET A 163 -42.49 -44.24 11.10
CA MET A 163 -43.93 -44.46 10.82
C MET A 163 -44.20 -45.72 9.99
N ILE A 164 -43.20 -46.24 9.26
CA ILE A 164 -43.37 -47.46 8.47
C ILE A 164 -43.10 -48.73 9.29
N GLU A 165 -42.32 -48.61 10.37
CA GLU A 165 -41.99 -49.72 11.27
C GLU A 165 -43.11 -50.00 12.32
N ILE A 166 -44.18 -49.21 12.39
CA ILE A 166 -45.38 -49.41 13.19
C ILE A 166 -46.48 -50.06 12.30
#